data_094b7034b32b43fb15474c37b5f6aaf4
#
_entry.id   094b7034b32b43fb15474c37b5f6aaf4
#
_cell.length_a   1.000
_cell.length_b   1.000
_cell.length_c   1.000
_cell.angle_alpha   90.00
_cell.angle_beta   90.00
_cell.angle_gamma   90.00
#
_symmetry.space_group_name_H-M   'P 1'
#
loop_
_entity.id
_entity.type
_entity.pdbx_description
1 polymer ?
#
loop_
_entity_poly.entity_id
_entity_poly.type
_entity_poly.pdbx_seq_one_letter_code
_entity_poly.pdbx_strand_id
1 'polypeptide(L)'
;MFRSHTCGELRLSDAGKSVTLAGWVQRARKMGGMTFVDLRDRYGITQLVFNEAVNAELCERANHLGREFVIQITGEVNERSNKNMNIPTGEIEIIVSVLNVLNSAVTPPFTIEDNSDGGDDIRMKFRYLDLRRNCVRKNLELRHKMTMEVRRYLDSKGFLEVETPMLVGSTPEGARDFVVPSRMNPGQFYALPQSPQTLKQLLMVSGFDRYFQIVKCFRDEDLREDRQPEFTQTDCEMSFVEQEDIISTFEGMAKHLFKELRGVELSEPFLRMTWADAMKYYGSDKPDLRFGMKFVELMDIMKGHGFSVFDDAAYIGGICAEGAASYTRKQLDQLTEFVKKPQIGAKGMVYARVEADGNVKSSVDKFYSQEVLQQMKEAFSAKPGDLILILSGPDAMKTRKQLCELRLEVGRQLGLRDKNKFACLWVVDFPMFEWSEEEGRLMAMHHPFTHPKEEDIPLLDTDPAAVRADAYDMVVNGVEVGGGSIRIHDSQLQAKMFEILGFTPERAQEQFGFLMNAFKYGAPPHGGLAYGLDRWVSLFAGLDSIRDCIAFPKNNSGRDVMLDAPAALDQSQLDELNLVVDIKEDK
;
A
#
# COMPACT_ATOMS: atom_id res chain seq x y z
N MET A 1 -36.20 15.61 12.95
CA MET A 1 -35.07 14.67 12.82
C MET A 1 -35.52 13.28 13.24
N PHE A 2 -35.00 12.22 12.59
CA PHE A 2 -35.37 10.83 12.95
C PHE A 2 -34.73 10.34 14.26
N ARG A 3 -33.79 11.05 14.83
CA ARG A 3 -33.12 10.70 16.08
C ARG A 3 -32.65 11.91 16.85
N SER A 4 -32.69 11.84 18.16
CA SER A 4 -32.14 12.86 19.06
C SER A 4 -30.67 12.60 19.40
N HIS A 5 -30.28 11.30 19.46
CA HIS A 5 -28.94 10.83 19.79
C HIS A 5 -28.51 9.71 18.84
N THR A 6 -27.22 9.46 18.78
CA THR A 6 -26.66 8.29 18.09
C THR A 6 -26.63 7.07 19.01
N CYS A 7 -26.44 5.87 18.43
CA CYS A 7 -26.35 4.63 19.21
C CYS A 7 -25.02 4.46 19.96
N GLY A 8 -24.11 5.42 19.87
CA GLY A 8 -22.79 5.36 20.52
C GLY A 8 -22.54 6.41 21.60
N GLU A 9 -23.39 7.43 21.72
CA GLU A 9 -23.05 8.61 22.55
C GLU A 9 -23.63 8.59 23.96
N LEU A 10 -24.71 7.85 24.23
CA LEU A 10 -25.37 7.80 25.52
C LEU A 10 -24.50 7.14 26.60
N ARG A 11 -24.56 7.69 27.83
CA ARG A 11 -23.83 7.21 29.01
C ARG A 11 -24.74 7.14 30.21
N LEU A 12 -24.24 6.62 31.34
CA LEU A 12 -24.98 6.54 32.61
C LEU A 12 -25.46 7.92 33.09
N SER A 13 -24.76 9.00 32.76
CA SER A 13 -25.18 10.39 33.05
C SER A 13 -26.46 10.82 32.32
N ASP A 14 -26.90 10.05 31.34
CA ASP A 14 -28.11 10.32 30.56
C ASP A 14 -29.33 9.56 31.09
N ALA A 15 -29.16 8.76 32.17
CA ALA A 15 -30.26 8.01 32.78
C ALA A 15 -31.43 8.93 33.15
N GLY A 16 -32.65 8.46 32.88
CA GLY A 16 -33.90 9.21 33.08
C GLY A 16 -34.27 10.12 31.88
N LYS A 17 -33.41 10.30 30.88
CA LYS A 17 -33.75 11.08 29.69
C LYS A 17 -34.61 10.28 28.71
N SER A 18 -35.59 10.94 28.11
CA SER A 18 -36.34 10.39 26.97
C SER A 18 -35.54 10.68 25.69
N VAL A 19 -35.25 9.65 24.90
CA VAL A 19 -34.44 9.73 23.68
C VAL A 19 -35.14 9.04 22.52
N THR A 20 -34.81 9.49 21.30
CA THR A 20 -35.21 8.83 20.06
C THR A 20 -33.94 8.37 19.35
N LEU A 21 -33.84 7.06 19.08
CA LEU A 21 -32.73 6.46 18.34
C LEU A 21 -33.25 5.87 17.02
N ALA A 22 -32.39 5.83 16.00
CA ALA A 22 -32.66 5.14 14.74
C ALA A 22 -31.38 4.45 14.25
N GLY A 23 -31.54 3.23 13.72
CA GLY A 23 -30.41 2.42 13.28
C GLY A 23 -30.88 1.06 12.73
N TRP A 24 -29.91 0.17 12.62
CA TRP A 24 -30.11 -1.21 12.16
C TRP A 24 -30.16 -2.18 13.32
N VAL A 25 -31.10 -3.12 13.29
CA VAL A 25 -31.18 -4.23 14.24
C VAL A 25 -30.03 -5.19 13.98
N GLN A 26 -29.04 -5.20 14.85
CA GLN A 26 -27.93 -6.15 14.76
C GLN A 26 -28.35 -7.53 15.25
N ARG A 27 -29.07 -7.58 16.36
CA ARG A 27 -29.51 -8.82 17.01
C ARG A 27 -30.78 -8.57 17.84
N ALA A 28 -31.72 -9.52 17.79
CA ALA A 28 -32.87 -9.57 18.69
C ALA A 28 -32.85 -10.89 19.48
N ARG A 29 -33.18 -10.84 20.76
CA ARG A 29 -33.15 -11.99 21.69
C ARG A 29 -34.36 -11.96 22.59
N LYS A 30 -35.16 -13.04 22.58
CA LYS A 30 -36.32 -13.22 23.51
C LYS A 30 -35.84 -13.96 24.74
N MET A 31 -36.08 -13.41 25.92
CA MET A 31 -35.70 -14.00 27.23
C MET A 31 -36.75 -13.65 28.27
N GLY A 32 -37.54 -14.65 28.71
CA GLY A 32 -38.39 -14.56 29.93
C GLY A 32 -39.38 -13.39 29.93
N GLY A 33 -40.18 -13.19 28.87
CA GLY A 33 -41.16 -12.09 28.81
C GLY A 33 -40.54 -10.73 28.41
N MET A 34 -39.25 -10.71 28.10
CA MET A 34 -38.57 -9.53 27.57
C MET A 34 -37.92 -9.81 26.21
N THR A 35 -37.88 -8.80 25.36
CA THR A 35 -37.11 -8.83 24.10
C THR A 35 -36.03 -7.78 24.17
N PHE A 36 -34.78 -8.22 23.96
CA PHE A 36 -33.60 -7.37 23.90
C PHE A 36 -33.19 -7.21 22.44
N VAL A 37 -32.96 -5.97 22.02
CA VAL A 37 -32.53 -5.65 20.67
C VAL A 37 -31.26 -4.82 20.76
N ASP A 38 -30.20 -5.25 20.06
CA ASP A 38 -28.99 -4.47 19.86
C ASP A 38 -29.20 -3.59 18.62
N LEU A 39 -29.40 -2.30 18.83
CA LEU A 39 -29.55 -1.31 17.77
C LEU A 39 -28.19 -0.70 17.43
N ARG A 40 -27.80 -0.74 16.18
CA ARG A 40 -26.50 -0.28 15.69
C ARG A 40 -26.65 0.89 14.71
N ASP A 41 -25.77 1.86 14.84
CA ASP A 41 -25.49 2.84 13.79
C ASP A 41 -23.97 2.97 13.54
N ARG A 42 -23.55 4.01 12.83
CA ARG A 42 -22.12 4.29 12.59
C ARG A 42 -21.33 4.48 13.89
N TYR A 43 -21.96 5.02 14.93
CA TYR A 43 -21.28 5.51 16.13
C TYR A 43 -21.20 4.46 17.24
N GLY A 44 -22.06 3.43 17.19
CA GLY A 44 -22.02 2.36 18.18
C GLY A 44 -23.26 1.48 18.19
N ILE A 45 -23.44 0.82 19.32
CA ILE A 45 -24.53 -0.12 19.59
C ILE A 45 -25.17 0.26 20.92
N THR A 46 -26.50 0.32 20.97
CA THR A 46 -27.27 0.52 22.20
C THR A 46 -28.27 -0.61 22.38
N GLN A 47 -28.34 -1.18 23.57
CA GLN A 47 -29.35 -2.18 23.91
C GLN A 47 -30.71 -1.53 24.13
N LEU A 48 -31.72 -2.10 23.49
CA LEU A 48 -33.13 -1.77 23.67
C LEU A 48 -33.81 -2.88 24.44
N VAL A 49 -34.76 -2.53 25.30
CA VAL A 49 -35.55 -3.47 26.12
C VAL A 49 -37.03 -3.27 25.83
N PHE A 50 -37.70 -4.34 25.48
CA PHE A 50 -39.14 -4.43 25.32
C PHE A 50 -39.67 -5.41 26.40
N ASN A 51 -40.59 -4.96 27.24
CA ASN A 51 -41.09 -5.75 28.37
C ASN A 51 -42.56 -6.08 28.13
N GLU A 52 -42.90 -7.37 28.04
CA GLU A 52 -44.24 -7.88 27.79
C GLU A 52 -45.21 -7.48 28.93
N ALA A 53 -44.73 -7.46 30.18
CA ALA A 53 -45.53 -7.05 31.32
C ALA A 53 -45.93 -5.56 31.32
N VAL A 54 -45.17 -4.71 30.61
CA VAL A 54 -45.43 -3.27 30.47
C VAL A 54 -46.26 -2.99 29.22
N ASN A 55 -45.92 -3.60 28.08
CA ASN A 55 -46.62 -3.44 26.82
C ASN A 55 -46.45 -4.71 25.94
N ALA A 56 -47.43 -5.61 26.05
CA ALA A 56 -47.40 -6.89 25.34
C ALA A 56 -47.41 -6.73 23.81
N GLU A 57 -48.19 -5.77 23.28
CA GLU A 57 -48.26 -5.51 21.83
C GLU A 57 -46.92 -5.01 21.27
N LEU A 58 -46.29 -4.08 21.98
CA LEU A 58 -44.99 -3.55 21.59
C LEU A 58 -43.89 -4.63 21.66
N CYS A 59 -43.93 -5.48 22.68
CA CYS A 59 -43.01 -6.60 22.83
C CYS A 59 -43.20 -7.64 21.71
N GLU A 60 -44.45 -7.94 21.32
CA GLU A 60 -44.74 -8.86 20.24
C GLU A 60 -44.26 -8.30 18.90
N ARG A 61 -44.43 -7.01 18.64
CA ARG A 61 -43.85 -6.35 17.45
C ARG A 61 -42.33 -6.44 17.45
N ALA A 62 -41.66 -6.30 18.58
CA ALA A 62 -40.22 -6.44 18.70
C ALA A 62 -39.73 -7.88 18.44
N ASN A 63 -40.56 -8.90 18.78
CA ASN A 63 -40.24 -10.30 18.49
C ASN A 63 -40.16 -10.62 17.00
N HIS A 64 -40.80 -9.82 16.14
CA HIS A 64 -40.78 -9.96 14.66
C HIS A 64 -39.68 -9.16 13.99
N LEU A 65 -38.81 -8.48 14.75
CA LEU A 65 -37.68 -7.75 14.19
C LEU A 65 -36.60 -8.71 13.66
N GLY A 66 -36.33 -8.62 12.36
CA GLY A 66 -35.24 -9.34 11.70
C GLY A 66 -33.91 -8.58 11.80
N ARG A 67 -32.81 -9.30 11.55
CA ARG A 67 -31.48 -8.67 11.40
C ARG A 67 -31.52 -7.65 10.28
N GLU A 68 -30.80 -6.53 10.49
CA GLU A 68 -30.65 -5.41 9.56
C GLU A 68 -31.95 -4.65 9.24
N PHE A 69 -33.07 -4.92 9.93
CA PHE A 69 -34.24 -4.04 9.87
C PHE A 69 -33.81 -2.64 10.32
N VAL A 70 -34.28 -1.62 9.62
CA VAL A 70 -34.10 -0.22 9.99
C VAL A 70 -35.27 0.19 10.87
N ILE A 71 -34.97 0.54 12.12
CA ILE A 71 -35.99 0.94 13.08
C ILE A 71 -35.70 2.30 13.69
N GLN A 72 -36.77 2.94 14.13
CA GLN A 72 -36.72 4.11 15.00
C GLN A 72 -37.45 3.73 16.28
N ILE A 73 -36.85 4.10 17.43
CA ILE A 73 -37.49 3.93 18.75
C ILE A 73 -37.51 5.23 19.51
N THR A 74 -38.48 5.37 20.40
CA THR A 74 -38.43 6.34 21.49
C THR A 74 -38.53 5.60 22.82
N GLY A 75 -37.76 6.00 23.82
CA GLY A 75 -37.71 5.34 25.09
C GLY A 75 -36.90 6.12 26.12
N GLU A 76 -36.86 5.61 27.34
CA GLU A 76 -36.14 6.17 28.47
C GLU A 76 -34.79 5.48 28.66
N VAL A 77 -33.75 6.25 28.91
CA VAL A 77 -32.40 5.73 29.20
C VAL A 77 -32.37 5.23 30.63
N ASN A 78 -32.10 3.94 30.84
CA ASN A 78 -31.98 3.32 32.14
C ASN A 78 -30.61 2.70 32.35
N GLU A 79 -30.18 2.58 33.60
CA GLU A 79 -29.00 1.82 33.98
C GLU A 79 -29.25 0.32 33.77
N ARG A 80 -28.31 -0.37 33.13
CA ARG A 80 -28.37 -1.83 32.96
C ARG A 80 -28.09 -2.55 34.27
N SER A 81 -28.89 -3.55 34.55
CA SER A 81 -28.64 -4.47 35.67
C SER A 81 -27.39 -5.33 35.42
N ASN A 82 -27.12 -5.71 34.18
CA ASN A 82 -25.95 -6.48 33.79
C ASN A 82 -25.12 -5.68 32.76
N LYS A 83 -24.09 -4.97 33.24
CA LYS A 83 -23.27 -4.07 32.46
C LYS A 83 -22.38 -4.83 31.48
N ASN A 84 -22.24 -4.29 30.26
CA ASN A 84 -21.33 -4.81 29.22
C ASN A 84 -20.18 -3.83 29.00
N MET A 85 -19.04 -4.08 29.59
CA MET A 85 -17.86 -3.22 29.53
C MET A 85 -17.15 -3.25 28.15
N ASN A 86 -17.60 -4.08 27.20
CA ASN A 86 -16.98 -4.18 25.87
C ASN A 86 -17.49 -3.11 24.89
N ILE A 87 -18.54 -2.37 25.23
CA ILE A 87 -19.10 -1.28 24.42
C ILE A 87 -19.26 0.00 25.25
N PRO A 88 -19.05 1.18 24.67
CA PRO A 88 -19.14 2.45 25.40
C PRO A 88 -20.50 2.74 26.07
N THR A 89 -21.58 2.22 25.49
CA THR A 89 -22.98 2.36 25.98
C THR A 89 -23.39 1.19 26.88
N GLY A 90 -22.45 0.34 27.26
CA GLY A 90 -22.76 -0.94 27.95
C GLY A 90 -23.26 -0.81 29.40
N GLU A 91 -23.24 0.39 29.98
CA GLU A 91 -23.81 0.67 31.28
C GLU A 91 -25.29 1.03 31.23
N ILE A 92 -25.82 1.34 30.02
CA ILE A 92 -27.21 1.79 29.85
C ILE A 92 -27.99 0.87 28.90
N GLU A 93 -29.28 0.94 29.00
CA GLU A 93 -30.24 0.36 28.05
C GLU A 93 -31.42 1.32 27.88
N ILE A 94 -32.16 1.16 26.78
CA ILE A 94 -33.34 1.99 26.52
C ILE A 94 -34.59 1.15 26.76
N ILE A 95 -35.43 1.58 27.70
CA ILE A 95 -36.77 1.02 27.88
C ILE A 95 -37.67 1.66 26.85
N VAL A 96 -38.04 0.88 25.84
CA VAL A 96 -38.74 1.38 24.66
C VAL A 96 -40.22 1.58 24.91
N SER A 97 -40.73 2.76 24.55
CA SER A 97 -42.16 3.11 24.60
C SER A 97 -42.79 3.20 23.19
N VAL A 98 -42.02 3.51 22.15
CA VAL A 98 -42.49 3.59 20.77
C VAL A 98 -41.53 2.86 19.84
N LEU A 99 -42.05 2.07 18.91
CA LEU A 99 -41.29 1.36 17.88
C LEU A 99 -41.90 1.65 16.50
N ASN A 100 -41.08 2.17 15.59
CA ASN A 100 -41.41 2.33 14.19
C ASN A 100 -40.43 1.51 13.34
N VAL A 101 -40.94 0.57 12.54
CA VAL A 101 -40.16 -0.10 11.51
C VAL A 101 -40.12 0.81 10.29
N LEU A 102 -38.96 1.40 10.02
CA LEU A 102 -38.76 2.30 8.88
C LEU A 102 -38.57 1.52 7.57
N ASN A 103 -37.87 0.38 7.66
CA ASN A 103 -37.70 -0.52 6.54
C ASN A 103 -37.38 -1.95 7.04
N SER A 104 -37.96 -2.95 6.41
CA SER A 104 -37.60 -4.35 6.64
C SER A 104 -36.39 -4.75 5.80
N ALA A 105 -35.74 -5.86 6.16
CA ALA A 105 -34.61 -6.40 5.43
C ALA A 105 -34.79 -7.92 5.23
N VAL A 106 -34.26 -8.43 4.14
CA VAL A 106 -34.05 -9.87 3.98
C VAL A 106 -32.85 -10.31 4.82
N THR A 107 -32.73 -11.60 5.09
CA THR A 107 -31.57 -12.13 5.82
C THR A 107 -30.29 -11.83 5.04
N PRO A 108 -29.29 -11.14 5.64
CA PRO A 108 -28.02 -10.86 4.98
C PRO A 108 -27.30 -12.16 4.56
N PRO A 109 -26.53 -12.13 3.45
CA PRO A 109 -25.82 -13.30 2.95
C PRO A 109 -24.63 -13.72 3.83
N PHE A 110 -24.24 -12.87 4.80
CA PHE A 110 -23.22 -13.15 5.83
C PHE A 110 -23.50 -12.33 7.08
N THR A 111 -22.88 -12.71 8.18
CA THR A 111 -23.01 -12.01 9.47
C THR A 111 -22.23 -10.69 9.46
N ILE A 112 -22.93 -9.58 9.74
CA ILE A 112 -22.33 -8.22 9.76
C ILE A 112 -21.70 -7.97 11.15
N GLU A 113 -20.60 -8.64 11.40
CA GLU A 113 -19.76 -8.54 12.60
C GLU A 113 -18.29 -8.58 12.19
N ASP A 114 -17.37 -8.14 13.06
CA ASP A 114 -15.93 -8.09 12.73
C ASP A 114 -15.38 -9.49 12.42
N ASN A 115 -15.87 -10.53 13.09
CA ASN A 115 -15.62 -11.92 12.77
C ASN A 115 -16.77 -12.47 11.89
N SER A 116 -16.74 -12.14 10.59
CA SER A 116 -17.76 -12.55 9.63
C SER A 116 -17.52 -13.96 9.11
N ASP A 117 -18.63 -14.68 8.82
CA ASP A 117 -18.65 -15.97 8.12
C ASP A 117 -18.63 -15.83 6.59
N GLY A 118 -18.65 -14.60 6.07
CA GLY A 118 -18.59 -14.30 4.63
C GLY A 118 -17.17 -14.38 4.06
N GLY A 119 -16.97 -15.16 3.01
CA GLY A 119 -15.74 -15.16 2.21
C GLY A 119 -15.57 -13.86 1.41
N ASP A 120 -14.37 -13.62 0.86
CA ASP A 120 -14.03 -12.38 0.15
C ASP A 120 -14.97 -12.10 -1.02
N ASP A 121 -15.30 -13.10 -1.84
CA ASP A 121 -16.15 -12.92 -3.02
C ASP A 121 -17.55 -12.42 -2.67
N ILE A 122 -18.18 -13.00 -1.63
CA ILE A 122 -19.52 -12.60 -1.20
C ILE A 122 -19.49 -11.22 -0.54
N ARG A 123 -18.44 -10.91 0.24
CA ARG A 123 -18.26 -9.59 0.86
C ARG A 123 -18.02 -8.50 -0.18
N MET A 124 -17.30 -8.80 -1.26
CA MET A 124 -17.11 -7.87 -2.38
C MET A 124 -18.41 -7.66 -3.18
N LYS A 125 -19.18 -8.73 -3.41
CA LYS A 125 -20.47 -8.61 -4.10
C LYS A 125 -21.48 -7.79 -3.31
N PHE A 126 -21.51 -7.93 -1.99
CA PHE A 126 -22.37 -7.18 -1.09
C PHE A 126 -21.59 -6.15 -0.27
N ARG A 127 -20.67 -5.44 -0.93
CA ARG A 127 -19.72 -4.52 -0.26
C ARG A 127 -20.41 -3.49 0.62
N TYR A 128 -21.60 -3.00 0.25
CA TYR A 128 -22.40 -2.09 1.07
C TYR A 128 -22.85 -2.70 2.42
N LEU A 129 -22.91 -4.02 2.55
CA LEU A 129 -23.13 -4.70 3.83
C LEU A 129 -21.81 -4.88 4.59
N ASP A 130 -20.73 -5.24 3.89
CA ASP A 130 -19.40 -5.38 4.47
C ASP A 130 -18.89 -4.05 5.08
N LEU A 131 -19.21 -2.92 4.47
CA LEU A 131 -18.92 -1.58 4.97
C LEU A 131 -19.63 -1.23 6.29
N ARG A 132 -20.65 -1.98 6.72
CA ARG A 132 -21.28 -1.84 8.03
C ARG A 132 -20.46 -2.45 9.17
N ARG A 133 -19.47 -3.31 8.85
CA ARG A 133 -18.59 -3.92 9.86
C ARG A 133 -17.63 -2.89 10.43
N ASN A 134 -17.40 -2.94 11.75
CA ASN A 134 -16.56 -1.97 12.43
C ASN A 134 -15.11 -1.99 11.94
N CYS A 135 -14.53 -3.16 11.67
CA CYS A 135 -13.17 -3.31 11.18
C CYS A 135 -12.97 -2.56 9.84
N VAL A 136 -13.90 -2.68 8.89
CA VAL A 136 -13.84 -2.00 7.60
C VAL A 136 -14.08 -0.49 7.75
N ARG A 137 -15.12 -0.13 8.54
CA ARG A 137 -15.44 1.27 8.79
C ARG A 137 -14.29 2.06 9.40
N LYS A 138 -13.63 1.49 10.41
CA LYS A 138 -12.46 2.11 11.08
C LYS A 138 -11.33 2.43 10.11
N ASN A 139 -11.11 1.59 9.10
CA ASN A 139 -10.10 1.84 8.08
C ASN A 139 -10.46 3.07 7.23
N LEU A 140 -11.74 3.23 6.86
CA LEU A 140 -12.21 4.40 6.13
C LEU A 140 -12.22 5.67 6.99
N GLU A 141 -12.52 5.55 8.28
CA GLU A 141 -12.40 6.67 9.23
C GLU A 141 -10.94 7.11 9.40
N LEU A 142 -10.00 6.16 9.46
CA LEU A 142 -8.56 6.44 9.47
C LEU A 142 -8.14 7.12 8.17
N ARG A 143 -8.60 6.62 7.02
CA ARG A 143 -8.37 7.25 5.71
C ARG A 143 -8.83 8.72 5.70
N HIS A 144 -10.04 8.99 6.17
CA HIS A 144 -10.57 10.35 6.28
C HIS A 144 -9.68 11.23 7.17
N LYS A 145 -9.33 10.75 8.37
CA LYS A 145 -8.46 11.50 9.29
C LYS A 145 -7.11 11.79 8.67
N MET A 146 -6.49 10.80 8.03
CA MET A 146 -5.20 10.95 7.35
C MET A 146 -5.28 12.01 6.25
N THR A 147 -6.32 11.97 5.42
CA THR A 147 -6.55 12.97 4.38
C THR A 147 -6.66 14.40 4.96
N MET A 148 -7.35 14.54 6.09
CA MET A 148 -7.47 15.84 6.76
C MET A 148 -6.14 16.32 7.36
N GLU A 149 -5.34 15.43 7.96
CA GLU A 149 -4.03 15.81 8.52
C GLU A 149 -3.01 16.14 7.43
N VAL A 150 -3.03 15.42 6.30
CA VAL A 150 -2.23 15.78 5.12
C VAL A 150 -2.55 17.22 4.66
N ARG A 151 -3.83 17.55 4.50
CA ARG A 151 -4.24 18.93 4.12
C ARG A 151 -3.78 19.97 5.12
N ARG A 152 -3.97 19.71 6.43
CA ARG A 152 -3.52 20.65 7.48
C ARG A 152 -2.03 20.90 7.44
N TYR A 153 -1.26 19.81 7.30
CA TYR A 153 0.19 19.94 7.25
C TYR A 153 0.66 20.71 6.02
N LEU A 154 0.18 20.35 4.83
CA LEU A 154 0.59 20.98 3.58
C LEU A 154 0.15 22.46 3.50
N ASP A 155 -1.08 22.76 3.93
CA ASP A 155 -1.56 24.16 4.06
C ASP A 155 -0.65 24.97 4.99
N SER A 156 -0.26 24.42 6.16
CA SER A 156 0.66 25.06 7.10
C SER A 156 2.07 25.31 6.52
N LYS A 157 2.44 24.61 5.44
CA LYS A 157 3.69 24.77 4.71
C LYS A 157 3.56 25.65 3.47
N GLY A 158 2.40 26.27 3.25
CA GLY A 158 2.13 27.17 2.14
C GLY A 158 1.87 26.47 0.80
N PHE A 159 1.46 25.20 0.83
CA PHE A 159 1.02 24.51 -0.38
C PHE A 159 -0.41 24.90 -0.74
N LEU A 160 -0.66 25.03 -2.03
CA LEU A 160 -1.97 25.27 -2.59
C LEU A 160 -2.53 23.97 -3.19
N GLU A 161 -3.74 23.56 -2.78
CA GLU A 161 -4.44 22.43 -3.39
C GLU A 161 -5.05 22.85 -4.73
N VAL A 162 -4.58 22.25 -5.84
CA VAL A 162 -5.05 22.57 -7.20
C VAL A 162 -5.47 21.30 -7.90
N GLU A 163 -6.70 21.24 -8.38
CA GLU A 163 -7.21 20.11 -9.15
C GLU A 163 -6.68 20.14 -10.59
N THR A 164 -6.36 18.97 -11.11
CA THR A 164 -5.98 18.74 -12.50
C THR A 164 -7.03 17.88 -13.21
N PRO A 165 -7.19 17.98 -14.54
CA PRO A 165 -8.19 17.20 -15.26
C PRO A 165 -7.94 15.69 -15.21
N MET A 166 -9.05 14.93 -15.20
CA MET A 166 -9.03 13.47 -15.35
C MET A 166 -9.09 13.01 -16.81
N LEU A 167 -9.58 13.84 -17.72
CA LEU A 167 -9.59 13.58 -19.16
C LEU A 167 -8.38 14.28 -19.78
N VAL A 168 -7.31 13.53 -20.05
CA VAL A 168 -6.04 14.04 -20.56
C VAL A 168 -5.66 13.38 -21.87
N GLY A 169 -4.58 13.81 -22.50
CA GLY A 169 -3.94 13.06 -23.58
C GLY A 169 -3.14 11.87 -23.04
N SER A 170 -2.98 10.83 -23.83
CA SER A 170 -2.11 9.70 -23.47
C SER A 170 -0.68 10.18 -23.32
N THR A 171 -0.05 9.84 -22.18
CA THR A 171 1.35 10.11 -21.90
C THR A 171 2.00 8.83 -21.38
N PRO A 172 3.09 8.36 -22.00
CA PRO A 172 3.75 7.12 -21.57
C PRO A 172 4.52 7.35 -20.26
N GLU A 173 3.96 6.90 -19.15
CA GLU A 173 4.56 6.97 -17.80
C GLU A 173 4.95 5.58 -17.25
N GLY A 174 5.03 4.56 -18.11
CA GLY A 174 5.46 3.21 -17.74
C GLY A 174 4.34 2.16 -17.66
N ALA A 175 3.10 2.55 -17.33
CA ALA A 175 1.93 1.66 -17.36
C ALA A 175 1.13 1.84 -18.66
N ARG A 176 0.14 0.96 -18.89
CA ARG A 176 -0.86 1.18 -19.94
C ARG A 176 -1.93 2.14 -19.46
N ASP A 177 -2.46 2.95 -20.39
CA ASP A 177 -3.53 3.90 -20.10
C ASP A 177 -4.90 3.24 -20.19
N PHE A 178 -5.82 3.65 -19.32
CA PHE A 178 -7.25 3.52 -19.57
C PHE A 178 -7.70 4.63 -20.51
N VAL A 179 -8.40 4.29 -21.59
CA VAL A 179 -8.82 5.25 -22.60
C VAL A 179 -10.33 5.44 -22.62
N VAL A 180 -10.76 6.67 -22.90
CA VAL A 180 -12.17 7.08 -22.96
C VAL A 180 -12.43 7.69 -24.33
N PRO A 181 -13.36 7.13 -25.14
CA PRO A 181 -13.65 7.66 -26.47
C PRO A 181 -14.34 9.03 -26.39
N SER A 182 -14.02 9.91 -27.35
CA SER A 182 -14.63 11.24 -27.47
C SER A 182 -15.77 11.24 -28.50
N ARG A 183 -17.00 11.43 -28.05
CA ARG A 183 -18.13 11.60 -28.98
C ARG A 183 -18.03 12.84 -29.85
N MET A 184 -17.49 13.94 -29.30
CA MET A 184 -17.33 15.22 -30.00
C MET A 184 -16.21 15.22 -31.03
N ASN A 185 -15.25 14.30 -30.90
CA ASN A 185 -14.12 14.17 -31.79
C ASN A 185 -14.00 12.70 -32.22
N PRO A 186 -14.73 12.27 -33.25
CA PRO A 186 -14.77 10.87 -33.68
C PRO A 186 -13.36 10.32 -33.98
N GLY A 187 -13.09 9.10 -33.51
CA GLY A 187 -11.78 8.44 -33.67
C GLY A 187 -10.68 8.95 -32.74
N GLN A 188 -11.00 9.90 -31.83
CA GLN A 188 -10.05 10.38 -30.82
C GLN A 188 -10.48 9.92 -29.41
N PHE A 189 -9.47 9.77 -28.54
CA PHE A 189 -9.65 9.26 -27.18
C PHE A 189 -8.97 10.18 -26.17
N TYR A 190 -9.61 10.35 -25.03
CA TYR A 190 -8.94 10.78 -23.83
C TYR A 190 -8.28 9.57 -23.16
N ALA A 191 -7.24 9.81 -22.37
CA ALA A 191 -6.71 8.87 -21.40
C ALA A 191 -7.07 9.31 -19.99
N LEU A 192 -7.17 8.35 -19.06
CA LEU A 192 -7.19 8.64 -17.63
C LEU A 192 -5.75 8.75 -17.11
N PRO A 193 -5.41 9.76 -16.28
CA PRO A 193 -4.04 10.04 -15.92
C PRO A 193 -3.43 8.95 -15.02
N GLN A 194 -2.22 8.52 -15.35
CA GLN A 194 -1.42 7.63 -14.49
C GLN A 194 -0.89 8.37 -13.27
N SER A 195 -0.62 9.66 -13.43
CA SER A 195 -0.32 10.65 -12.39
C SER A 195 -0.51 12.07 -12.98
N PRO A 196 -0.59 13.14 -12.19
CA PRO A 196 -0.63 14.51 -12.70
C PRO A 196 0.77 15.07 -13.04
N GLN A 197 1.77 14.23 -13.37
CA GLN A 197 3.18 14.60 -13.48
C GLN A 197 3.44 15.81 -14.38
N THR A 198 2.95 15.78 -15.61
CA THR A 198 3.18 16.89 -16.56
C THR A 198 2.44 18.15 -16.16
N LEU A 199 1.25 18.02 -15.59
CA LEU A 199 0.40 19.15 -15.19
C LEU A 199 0.96 19.86 -13.96
N LYS A 200 1.49 19.14 -12.96
CA LYS A 200 2.11 19.75 -11.80
C LYS A 200 3.41 20.51 -12.16
N GLN A 201 4.18 20.02 -13.14
CA GLN A 201 5.33 20.74 -13.67
C GLN A 201 4.90 22.03 -14.38
N LEU A 202 3.78 22.02 -15.14
CA LEU A 202 3.20 23.22 -15.71
C LEU A 202 2.73 24.23 -14.63
N LEU A 203 2.23 23.78 -13.48
CA LEU A 203 1.91 24.64 -12.36
C LEU A 203 3.15 25.32 -11.78
N MET A 204 4.31 24.63 -11.75
CA MET A 204 5.58 25.25 -11.35
C MET A 204 6.00 26.34 -12.35
N VAL A 205 5.91 26.06 -13.66
CA VAL A 205 6.13 27.09 -14.71
C VAL A 205 5.15 28.26 -14.57
N SER A 206 3.94 28.01 -14.10
CA SER A 206 2.90 29.02 -13.87
C SER A 206 3.09 29.83 -12.57
N GLY A 207 4.13 29.53 -11.79
CA GLY A 207 4.48 30.28 -10.58
C GLY A 207 3.68 29.93 -9.33
N PHE A 208 3.14 28.71 -9.25
CA PHE A 208 2.38 28.28 -8.05
C PHE A 208 3.27 27.90 -6.87
N ASP A 209 4.58 27.81 -7.04
CA ASP A 209 5.61 27.56 -6.03
C ASP A 209 5.45 26.23 -5.28
N ARG A 210 4.33 25.99 -4.63
CA ARG A 210 4.04 24.79 -3.83
C ARG A 210 2.63 24.29 -4.13
N TYR A 211 2.56 23.17 -4.79
CA TYR A 211 1.32 22.53 -5.20
C TYR A 211 1.13 21.21 -4.47
N PHE A 212 -0.11 20.88 -4.14
CA PHE A 212 -0.51 19.51 -3.86
C PHE A 212 -1.90 19.20 -4.38
N GLN A 213 -2.19 17.90 -4.49
CA GLN A 213 -3.52 17.39 -4.81
C GLN A 213 -3.70 15.99 -4.21
N ILE A 214 -4.88 15.71 -3.66
CA ILE A 214 -5.27 14.33 -3.34
C ILE A 214 -6.06 13.80 -4.52
N VAL A 215 -5.41 13.03 -5.37
CA VAL A 215 -5.85 12.73 -6.74
C VAL A 215 -6.02 11.24 -7.00
N LYS A 216 -7.02 10.90 -7.81
CA LYS A 216 -7.15 9.57 -8.40
C LYS A 216 -6.16 9.39 -9.54
N CYS A 217 -5.47 8.25 -9.52
CA CYS A 217 -4.57 7.81 -10.57
C CYS A 217 -5.04 6.46 -11.11
N PHE A 218 -4.75 6.20 -12.39
CA PHE A 218 -5.25 5.04 -13.11
C PHE A 218 -4.10 4.35 -13.83
N ARG A 219 -3.93 3.04 -13.61
CA ARG A 219 -2.90 2.25 -14.28
C ARG A 219 -3.44 0.88 -14.63
N ASP A 220 -3.36 0.52 -15.91
CA ASP A 220 -3.73 -0.81 -16.38
C ASP A 220 -2.50 -1.73 -16.29
N GLU A 221 -2.33 -2.28 -15.09
CA GLU A 221 -1.22 -3.17 -14.71
C GLU A 221 -1.75 -4.46 -14.08
N ASP A 222 -0.86 -5.44 -13.93
CA ASP A 222 -1.16 -6.65 -13.16
C ASP A 222 -1.48 -6.31 -11.70
N LEU A 223 -2.61 -6.81 -11.24
CA LEU A 223 -3.08 -6.54 -9.89
C LEU A 223 -2.37 -7.41 -8.85
N ARG A 224 -2.10 -6.81 -7.70
CA ARG A 224 -1.50 -7.45 -6.52
C ARG A 224 -2.22 -6.97 -5.27
N GLU A 225 -1.83 -7.49 -4.10
CA GLU A 225 -2.40 -7.08 -2.82
C GLU A 225 -2.23 -5.58 -2.52
N ASP A 226 -1.16 -4.98 -3.05
CA ASP A 226 -0.80 -3.57 -2.90
C ASP A 226 -1.04 -2.72 -4.15
N ARG A 227 -1.78 -3.24 -5.16
CA ARG A 227 -2.08 -2.55 -6.42
C ARG A 227 -3.55 -2.65 -6.78
N GLN A 228 -4.11 -1.54 -7.23
CA GLN A 228 -5.45 -1.40 -7.79
C GLN A 228 -5.38 -0.62 -9.11
N PRO A 229 -6.27 -0.87 -10.08
CA PRO A 229 -6.26 -0.17 -11.36
C PRO A 229 -6.59 1.32 -11.21
N GLU A 230 -7.30 1.68 -10.15
CA GLU A 230 -7.52 3.05 -9.68
C GLU A 230 -7.13 3.16 -8.21
N PHE A 231 -6.31 4.13 -7.88
CA PHE A 231 -5.78 4.36 -6.54
C PHE A 231 -5.67 5.85 -6.25
N THR A 232 -5.35 6.22 -5.02
CA THR A 232 -5.26 7.62 -4.62
C THR A 232 -3.84 7.99 -4.22
N GLN A 233 -3.34 9.10 -4.77
CA GLN A 233 -2.08 9.70 -4.36
C GLN A 233 -2.31 11.03 -3.64
N THR A 234 -1.44 11.36 -2.69
CA THR A 234 -1.14 12.74 -2.33
C THR A 234 0.04 13.16 -3.18
N ASP A 235 -0.22 13.93 -4.22
CA ASP A 235 0.76 14.39 -5.18
C ASP A 235 1.19 15.82 -4.86
N CYS A 236 2.50 16.08 -4.89
CA CYS A 236 3.08 17.35 -4.48
C CYS A 236 4.20 17.76 -5.43
N GLU A 237 4.38 19.10 -5.60
CA GLU A 237 5.50 19.67 -6.34
C GLU A 237 5.90 21.01 -5.72
N MET A 238 7.19 21.35 -5.74
CA MET A 238 7.77 22.58 -5.18
C MET A 238 8.76 23.18 -6.16
N SER A 239 8.78 24.51 -6.26
CA SER A 239 9.77 25.27 -7.03
C SER A 239 10.91 25.78 -6.17
N PHE A 240 12.08 26.05 -6.81
CA PHE A 240 13.28 26.60 -6.19
C PHE A 240 13.80 25.74 -5.03
N VAL A 241 13.89 24.43 -5.25
CA VAL A 241 14.24 23.42 -4.24
C VAL A 241 15.30 22.46 -4.77
N GLU A 242 16.06 21.91 -3.82
CA GLU A 242 16.96 20.78 -3.97
C GLU A 242 16.37 19.53 -3.29
N GLN A 243 17.02 18.38 -3.44
CA GLN A 243 16.59 17.10 -2.89
C GLN A 243 16.28 17.16 -1.38
N GLU A 244 17.15 17.78 -0.58
CA GLU A 244 16.96 17.85 0.87
C GLU A 244 15.81 18.74 1.31
N ASP A 245 15.41 19.74 0.53
CA ASP A 245 14.22 20.54 0.79
C ASP A 245 12.95 19.71 0.68
N ILE A 246 12.88 18.86 -0.35
CA ILE A 246 11.78 17.91 -0.53
C ILE A 246 11.80 16.88 0.60
N ILE A 247 12.94 16.21 0.82
CA ILE A 247 13.06 15.19 1.84
C ILE A 247 12.68 15.72 3.22
N SER A 248 13.19 16.89 3.63
CA SER A 248 12.89 17.47 4.94
C SER A 248 11.42 17.85 5.11
N THR A 249 10.80 18.38 4.05
CA THR A 249 9.38 18.75 4.05
C THR A 249 8.49 17.52 4.24
N PHE A 250 8.74 16.46 3.47
CA PHE A 250 7.89 15.27 3.47
C PHE A 250 8.24 14.27 4.58
N GLU A 251 9.46 14.27 5.10
CA GLU A 251 9.78 13.61 6.36
C GLU A 251 9.01 14.27 7.52
N GLY A 252 8.92 15.61 7.51
CA GLY A 252 8.10 16.34 8.47
C GLY A 252 6.63 15.97 8.40
N MET A 253 6.07 15.78 7.19
CA MET A 253 4.69 15.31 7.02
C MET A 253 4.50 13.89 7.57
N ALA A 254 5.42 12.97 7.27
CA ALA A 254 5.36 11.62 7.81
C ALA A 254 5.36 11.62 9.34
N LYS A 255 6.29 12.35 9.98
CA LYS A 255 6.36 12.52 11.44
C LYS A 255 5.07 13.08 12.03
N HIS A 256 4.49 14.10 11.37
CA HIS A 256 3.20 14.67 11.76
C HIS A 256 2.07 13.60 11.73
N LEU A 257 1.97 12.82 10.65
CA LEU A 257 0.97 11.77 10.52
C LEU A 257 1.14 10.68 11.60
N PHE A 258 2.37 10.24 11.88
CA PHE A 258 2.64 9.27 12.95
C PHE A 258 2.21 9.80 14.32
N LYS A 259 2.52 11.05 14.62
CA LYS A 259 2.14 11.68 15.88
C LYS A 259 0.62 11.81 16.02
N GLU A 260 -0.04 12.42 15.05
CA GLU A 260 -1.48 12.76 15.15
C GLU A 260 -2.39 11.52 15.03
N LEU A 261 -2.01 10.51 14.25
CA LEU A 261 -2.87 9.37 13.96
C LEU A 261 -2.50 8.10 14.74
N ARG A 262 -1.24 7.97 15.17
CA ARG A 262 -0.74 6.79 15.88
C ARG A 262 -0.20 7.09 17.27
N GLY A 263 -0.03 8.37 17.63
CA GLY A 263 0.60 8.77 18.89
C GLY A 263 2.08 8.37 18.99
N VAL A 264 2.75 8.17 17.85
CA VAL A 264 4.16 7.75 17.77
C VAL A 264 4.99 8.97 17.41
N GLU A 265 5.93 9.35 18.27
CA GLU A 265 6.91 10.40 17.98
C GLU A 265 8.17 9.80 17.34
N LEU A 266 8.51 10.27 16.15
CA LEU A 266 9.72 9.93 15.42
C LEU A 266 10.64 11.16 15.45
N SER A 267 11.52 11.24 16.44
CA SER A 267 12.38 12.42 16.69
C SER A 267 13.61 12.47 15.81
N GLU A 268 14.22 11.30 15.55
CA GLU A 268 15.46 11.22 14.77
C GLU A 268 15.19 11.43 13.28
N PRO A 269 16.13 12.00 12.52
CA PRO A 269 16.07 12.01 11.06
C PRO A 269 15.98 10.58 10.50
N PHE A 270 15.22 10.40 9.43
CA PHE A 270 15.14 9.09 8.77
C PHE A 270 16.49 8.78 8.10
N LEU A 271 16.88 7.51 8.17
CA LEU A 271 18.09 7.02 7.53
C LEU A 271 18.08 7.35 6.03
N ARG A 272 19.19 7.89 5.51
CA ARG A 272 19.46 7.97 4.06
C ARG A 272 20.28 6.74 3.66
N MET A 273 19.77 5.96 2.74
CA MET A 273 20.44 4.77 2.20
C MET A 273 20.51 4.89 0.68
N THR A 274 21.69 4.69 0.10
CA THR A 274 21.78 4.65 -1.36
C THR A 274 21.07 3.41 -1.91
N TRP A 275 20.54 3.51 -3.12
CA TRP A 275 19.98 2.35 -3.81
C TRP A 275 21.00 1.20 -3.92
N ALA A 276 22.27 1.52 -4.18
CA ALA A 276 23.33 0.53 -4.26
C ALA A 276 23.50 -0.24 -2.93
N ASP A 277 23.47 0.44 -1.79
CA ASP A 277 23.56 -0.21 -0.47
C ASP A 277 22.28 -1.00 -0.15
N ALA A 278 21.11 -0.49 -0.50
CA ALA A 278 19.85 -1.19 -0.32
C ALA A 278 19.85 -2.52 -1.10
N MET A 279 20.29 -2.50 -2.33
CA MET A 279 20.42 -3.71 -3.16
C MET A 279 21.54 -4.64 -2.68
N LYS A 280 22.67 -4.08 -2.26
CA LYS A 280 23.81 -4.86 -1.75
C LYS A 280 23.49 -5.62 -0.47
N TYR A 281 22.89 -4.94 0.51
CA TYR A 281 22.70 -5.48 1.85
C TYR A 281 21.32 -6.10 2.11
N TYR A 282 20.34 -5.83 1.25
CA TYR A 282 18.95 -6.27 1.45
C TYR A 282 18.29 -6.83 0.20
N GLY A 283 18.88 -6.63 -0.99
CA GLY A 283 18.34 -7.13 -2.26
C GLY A 283 17.02 -6.49 -2.69
N SER A 284 16.74 -5.29 -2.17
CA SER A 284 15.50 -4.56 -2.43
C SER A 284 15.74 -3.06 -2.33
N ASP A 285 15.11 -2.28 -3.20
CA ASP A 285 15.00 -0.83 -3.14
C ASP A 285 14.11 -0.31 -2.00
N LYS A 286 13.41 -1.20 -1.31
CA LYS A 286 12.54 -0.92 -0.16
C LYS A 286 12.78 -1.89 1.00
N PRO A 287 13.96 -1.83 1.64
CA PRO A 287 14.33 -2.77 2.68
C PRO A 287 13.48 -2.60 3.95
N ASP A 288 13.07 -3.72 4.55
CA ASP A 288 12.46 -3.72 5.89
C ASP A 288 13.55 -3.69 6.96
N LEU A 289 13.69 -2.56 7.64
CA LEU A 289 14.73 -2.34 8.66
C LEU A 289 14.24 -2.58 10.09
N ARG A 290 13.05 -3.15 10.30
CA ARG A 290 12.60 -3.53 11.65
C ARG A 290 13.45 -4.60 12.29
N PHE A 291 14.25 -5.30 11.50
CA PHE A 291 15.15 -6.38 11.95
C PHE A 291 16.45 -6.39 11.13
N GLY A 292 17.48 -7.01 11.65
CA GLY A 292 18.79 -7.15 11.04
C GLY A 292 18.82 -8.09 9.82
N MET A 293 19.70 -9.09 9.85
CA MET A 293 19.96 -10.05 8.78
C MET A 293 20.42 -9.37 7.47
N LYS A 294 21.39 -8.44 7.56
CA LYS A 294 22.09 -7.92 6.38
C LYS A 294 22.75 -9.04 5.60
N PHE A 295 22.75 -8.94 4.28
CA PHE A 295 23.46 -9.89 3.43
C PHE A 295 24.97 -9.79 3.65
N VAL A 296 25.60 -10.94 3.69
CA VAL A 296 27.06 -11.09 3.63
C VAL A 296 27.39 -11.83 2.34
N GLU A 297 28.26 -11.24 1.55
CA GLU A 297 28.80 -11.86 0.34
C GLU A 297 29.90 -12.84 0.73
N LEU A 298 29.87 -14.03 0.14
CA LEU A 298 30.73 -15.15 0.50
C LEU A 298 31.60 -15.65 -0.67
N MET A 299 31.72 -14.86 -1.75
CA MET A 299 32.50 -15.27 -2.94
C MET A 299 33.94 -15.65 -2.58
N ASP A 300 34.62 -14.79 -1.83
CA ASP A 300 36.04 -14.98 -1.46
C ASP A 300 36.26 -16.13 -0.45
N ILE A 301 35.20 -16.56 0.26
CA ILE A 301 35.28 -17.57 1.31
C ILE A 301 34.83 -18.94 0.78
N MET A 302 33.75 -18.98 0.02
CA MET A 302 33.06 -20.25 -0.29
C MET A 302 33.28 -20.78 -1.70
N LYS A 303 33.82 -19.97 -2.63
CA LYS A 303 34.10 -20.36 -4.01
C LYS A 303 35.47 -21.05 -4.13
N GLY A 304 35.60 -22.06 -5.01
CA GLY A 304 36.88 -22.71 -5.31
C GLY A 304 37.21 -23.92 -4.45
N HIS A 305 36.21 -24.51 -3.75
CA HIS A 305 36.38 -25.66 -2.86
C HIS A 305 35.83 -26.98 -3.44
N GLY A 306 35.48 -27.02 -4.73
CA GLY A 306 34.99 -28.23 -5.40
C GLY A 306 33.51 -28.48 -5.21
N PHE A 307 32.75 -27.55 -4.67
CA PHE A 307 31.28 -27.57 -4.66
C PHE A 307 30.76 -26.80 -5.90
N SER A 308 30.43 -27.52 -6.97
CA SER A 308 30.09 -26.97 -8.27
C SER A 308 29.00 -25.88 -8.22
N VAL A 309 28.00 -26.04 -7.33
CA VAL A 309 26.92 -25.06 -7.17
C VAL A 309 27.45 -23.67 -6.76
N PHE A 310 28.53 -23.62 -5.99
CA PHE A 310 29.17 -22.38 -5.59
C PHE A 310 30.32 -22.00 -6.53
N ASP A 311 31.04 -22.97 -7.05
CA ASP A 311 32.17 -22.73 -7.93
C ASP A 311 31.75 -22.12 -9.29
N ASP A 312 30.56 -22.48 -9.80
CA ASP A 312 29.97 -21.95 -11.03
C ASP A 312 29.15 -20.67 -10.80
N ALA A 313 28.96 -20.22 -9.57
CA ALA A 313 28.13 -19.07 -9.27
C ALA A 313 28.84 -17.75 -9.55
N ALA A 314 28.09 -16.74 -10.02
CA ALA A 314 28.54 -15.35 -10.09
C ALA A 314 28.27 -14.57 -8.80
N TYR A 315 27.43 -15.12 -7.92
CA TYR A 315 27.16 -14.58 -6.60
C TYR A 315 26.85 -15.68 -5.59
N ILE A 316 27.46 -15.59 -4.42
CA ILE A 316 27.17 -16.38 -3.24
C ILE A 316 26.95 -15.42 -2.09
N GLY A 317 25.78 -15.46 -1.48
CA GLY A 317 25.46 -14.57 -0.35
C GLY A 317 24.50 -15.23 0.62
N GLY A 318 24.48 -14.74 1.83
CA GLY A 318 23.66 -15.32 2.88
C GLY A 318 23.18 -14.33 3.92
N ILE A 319 22.34 -14.84 4.82
CA ILE A 319 21.82 -14.15 6.01
C ILE A 319 22.09 -14.99 7.25
N CYS A 320 22.21 -14.34 8.41
CA CYS A 320 22.30 -14.98 9.71
C CYS A 320 21.00 -14.75 10.50
N ALA A 321 20.28 -15.82 10.79
CA ALA A 321 19.08 -15.82 11.62
C ALA A 321 19.47 -16.13 13.07
N GLU A 322 19.50 -15.10 13.92
CA GLU A 322 19.89 -15.21 15.33
C GLU A 322 18.96 -16.16 16.09
N GLY A 323 19.55 -17.10 16.86
CA GLY A 323 18.82 -18.06 17.69
C GLY A 323 18.05 -19.14 16.93
N ALA A 324 18.18 -19.22 15.60
CA ALA A 324 17.40 -20.14 14.77
C ALA A 324 18.08 -21.50 14.49
N ALA A 325 19.20 -21.85 15.13
CA ALA A 325 19.86 -23.14 14.96
C ALA A 325 18.97 -24.35 15.31
N SER A 326 17.96 -24.12 16.16
CA SER A 326 16.96 -25.13 16.55
C SER A 326 15.94 -25.47 15.47
N TYR A 327 15.94 -24.83 14.32
CA TYR A 327 15.04 -25.17 13.21
C TYR A 327 15.18 -26.65 12.87
N THR A 328 14.05 -27.34 12.82
CA THR A 328 13.99 -28.75 12.45
C THR A 328 14.33 -28.94 10.97
N ARG A 329 14.71 -30.15 10.58
CA ARG A 329 14.91 -30.48 9.17
C ARG A 329 13.69 -30.14 8.31
N LYS A 330 12.48 -30.41 8.81
CA LYS A 330 11.24 -30.09 8.12
C LYS A 330 11.09 -28.57 7.84
N GLN A 331 11.47 -27.72 8.79
CA GLN A 331 11.43 -26.26 8.61
C GLN A 331 12.47 -25.79 7.56
N LEU A 332 13.67 -26.38 7.57
CA LEU A 332 14.69 -26.08 6.56
C LEU A 332 14.30 -26.56 5.17
N ASP A 333 13.69 -27.76 5.08
CA ASP A 333 13.14 -28.27 3.82
C ASP A 333 12.00 -27.36 3.30
N GLN A 334 11.13 -26.86 4.18
CA GLN A 334 10.09 -25.88 3.83
C GLN A 334 10.66 -24.56 3.31
N LEU A 335 11.73 -24.02 3.92
CA LEU A 335 12.42 -22.83 3.41
C LEU A 335 13.07 -23.09 2.05
N THR A 336 13.64 -24.30 1.85
CA THR A 336 14.23 -24.70 0.57
C THR A 336 13.16 -24.75 -0.53
N GLU A 337 12.00 -25.34 -0.24
CA GLU A 337 10.88 -25.36 -1.19
C GLU A 337 10.29 -23.95 -1.41
N PHE A 338 10.28 -23.10 -0.39
CA PHE A 338 9.84 -21.71 -0.52
C PHE A 338 10.70 -20.95 -1.54
N VAL A 339 12.04 -21.01 -1.44
CA VAL A 339 12.91 -20.29 -2.37
C VAL A 339 12.90 -20.84 -3.79
N LYS A 340 12.49 -22.11 -3.96
CA LYS A 340 12.34 -22.76 -5.28
C LYS A 340 11.04 -22.39 -6.00
N LYS A 341 10.07 -21.78 -5.32
CA LYS A 341 8.81 -21.37 -5.97
C LYS A 341 9.10 -20.57 -7.24
N PRO A 342 8.31 -20.73 -8.32
CA PRO A 342 8.56 -20.06 -9.60
C PRO A 342 8.72 -18.53 -9.48
N GLN A 343 7.99 -17.91 -8.56
CA GLN A 343 8.03 -16.48 -8.31
C GLN A 343 9.39 -16.01 -7.74
N ILE A 344 10.11 -16.89 -7.02
CA ILE A 344 11.42 -16.61 -6.42
C ILE A 344 12.51 -17.17 -7.32
N GLY A 345 12.40 -18.45 -7.68
CA GLY A 345 13.20 -19.11 -8.71
C GLY A 345 14.65 -19.43 -8.31
N ALA A 346 14.95 -19.59 -7.01
CA ALA A 346 16.25 -20.08 -6.59
C ALA A 346 16.35 -21.59 -6.83
N LYS A 347 17.56 -22.08 -7.15
CA LYS A 347 17.78 -23.52 -7.43
C LYS A 347 17.81 -24.38 -6.15
N GLY A 348 18.14 -23.80 -5.01
CA GLY A 348 18.25 -24.47 -3.72
C GLY A 348 18.75 -23.52 -2.65
N MET A 349 18.94 -24.03 -1.44
CA MET A 349 19.43 -23.30 -0.29
C MET A 349 20.45 -24.17 0.47
N VAL A 350 21.59 -23.58 0.82
CA VAL A 350 22.57 -24.15 1.75
C VAL A 350 22.33 -23.54 3.13
N TYR A 351 22.47 -24.35 4.18
CA TYR A 351 22.40 -23.88 5.55
C TYR A 351 23.59 -24.33 6.39
N ALA A 352 23.92 -23.57 7.39
CA ALA A 352 24.91 -23.91 8.40
C ALA A 352 24.41 -23.49 9.79
N ARG A 353 24.60 -24.35 10.77
CA ARG A 353 24.28 -24.12 12.19
C ARG A 353 25.53 -23.84 12.97
N VAL A 354 25.47 -22.87 13.86
CA VAL A 354 26.51 -22.69 14.87
C VAL A 354 26.09 -23.45 16.11
N GLU A 355 26.75 -24.57 16.36
CA GLU A 355 26.46 -25.46 17.49
C GLU A 355 26.84 -24.79 18.83
N ALA A 356 26.38 -25.36 19.94
CA ALA A 356 26.60 -24.81 21.28
C ALA A 356 28.09 -24.72 21.67
N ASP A 357 28.94 -25.58 21.12
CA ASP A 357 30.39 -25.59 21.30
C ASP A 357 31.11 -24.57 20.39
N GLY A 358 30.37 -23.84 19.55
CA GLY A 358 30.92 -22.87 18.63
C GLY A 358 31.35 -23.43 17.26
N ASN A 359 31.29 -24.75 17.08
CA ASN A 359 31.57 -25.39 15.79
C ASN A 359 30.43 -25.12 14.79
N VAL A 360 30.79 -25.14 13.49
CA VAL A 360 29.82 -24.95 12.42
C VAL A 360 29.53 -26.29 11.76
N LYS A 361 28.22 -26.60 11.62
CA LYS A 361 27.74 -27.75 10.92
C LYS A 361 26.90 -27.34 9.72
N SER A 362 27.34 -27.69 8.53
CA SER A 362 26.71 -27.29 7.28
C SER A 362 26.08 -28.46 6.53
N SER A 363 25.08 -28.20 5.71
CA SER A 363 24.53 -29.14 4.75
C SER A 363 25.52 -29.57 3.66
N VAL A 364 26.66 -28.91 3.55
CA VAL A 364 27.72 -29.13 2.56
C VAL A 364 29.10 -29.40 3.20
N ASP A 365 29.14 -29.86 4.46
CA ASP A 365 30.38 -30.13 5.24
C ASP A 365 31.45 -30.88 4.46
N LYS A 366 31.05 -31.82 3.61
CA LYS A 366 31.98 -32.67 2.86
C LYS A 366 32.88 -31.92 1.85
N PHE A 367 32.55 -30.66 1.55
CA PHE A 367 33.31 -29.86 0.59
C PHE A 367 34.20 -28.82 1.28
N TYR A 368 33.98 -28.53 2.58
CA TYR A 368 34.60 -27.42 3.28
C TYR A 368 35.31 -27.85 4.55
N SER A 369 36.54 -27.40 4.74
CA SER A 369 37.24 -27.57 6.00
C SER A 369 36.60 -26.76 7.13
N GLN A 370 36.84 -27.15 8.39
CA GLN A 370 36.33 -26.42 9.54
C GLN A 370 36.87 -24.99 9.59
N GLU A 371 38.06 -24.74 9.04
CA GLU A 371 38.66 -23.40 8.94
C GLU A 371 37.82 -22.48 8.03
N VAL A 372 37.40 -22.99 6.86
CA VAL A 372 36.54 -22.23 5.92
C VAL A 372 35.17 -21.98 6.52
N LEU A 373 34.57 -22.98 7.18
CA LEU A 373 33.29 -22.83 7.87
C LEU A 373 33.39 -21.82 9.03
N GLN A 374 34.54 -21.76 9.72
CA GLN A 374 34.79 -20.78 10.78
C GLN A 374 34.93 -19.36 10.20
N GLN A 375 35.65 -19.18 9.07
CA GLN A 375 35.72 -17.90 8.36
C GLN A 375 34.33 -17.40 7.93
N MET A 376 33.49 -18.30 7.42
CA MET A 376 32.10 -18.00 7.09
C MET A 376 31.32 -17.52 8.32
N LYS A 377 31.40 -18.23 9.45
CA LYS A 377 30.77 -17.81 10.72
C LYS A 377 31.23 -16.44 11.17
N GLU A 378 32.53 -16.14 11.07
CA GLU A 378 33.12 -14.84 11.43
C GLU A 378 32.60 -13.71 10.53
N ALA A 379 32.47 -13.96 9.23
CA ALA A 379 31.91 -13.00 8.27
C ALA A 379 30.49 -12.55 8.66
N PHE A 380 29.69 -13.44 9.23
CA PHE A 380 28.36 -13.12 9.77
C PHE A 380 28.38 -12.62 11.22
N SER A 381 29.52 -12.64 11.90
CA SER A 381 29.60 -12.45 13.36
C SER A 381 28.63 -13.39 14.13
N ALA A 382 28.41 -14.59 13.58
CA ALA A 382 27.42 -15.53 14.10
C ALA A 382 27.86 -16.17 15.42
N LYS A 383 26.90 -16.39 16.31
CA LYS A 383 27.09 -16.91 17.65
C LYS A 383 26.54 -18.33 17.78
N PRO A 384 26.95 -19.09 18.80
CA PRO A 384 26.31 -20.35 19.13
C PRO A 384 24.77 -20.20 19.22
N GLY A 385 24.05 -21.06 18.52
CA GLY A 385 22.59 -20.99 18.41
C GLY A 385 22.07 -20.30 17.15
N ASP A 386 22.92 -19.72 16.32
CA ASP A 386 22.52 -19.04 15.09
C ASP A 386 22.47 -19.98 13.88
N LEU A 387 21.63 -19.62 12.90
CA LEU A 387 21.45 -20.32 11.64
C LEU A 387 21.85 -19.40 10.48
N ILE A 388 22.81 -19.87 9.67
CA ILE A 388 23.21 -19.19 8.44
C ILE A 388 22.51 -19.86 7.27
N LEU A 389 21.89 -19.04 6.39
CA LEU A 389 21.18 -19.47 5.18
C LEU A 389 21.82 -18.80 3.97
N ILE A 390 22.17 -19.61 2.96
CA ILE A 390 22.98 -19.15 1.82
C ILE A 390 22.25 -19.51 0.51
N LEU A 391 22.19 -18.54 -0.40
CA LEU A 391 21.79 -18.72 -1.79
C LEU A 391 22.96 -18.40 -2.73
N SER A 392 22.93 -19.01 -3.90
CA SER A 392 23.91 -18.75 -4.97
C SER A 392 23.23 -18.77 -6.34
N GLY A 393 23.81 -18.07 -7.29
CA GLY A 393 23.26 -18.02 -8.65
C GLY A 393 24.19 -17.39 -9.69
N PRO A 394 23.85 -17.52 -10.98
CA PRO A 394 24.64 -16.99 -12.09
C PRO A 394 24.46 -15.49 -12.30
N ASP A 395 23.53 -14.84 -11.59
CA ASP A 395 23.24 -13.42 -11.65
C ASP A 395 23.15 -12.85 -10.23
N ALA A 396 24.00 -11.89 -9.94
CA ALA A 396 24.11 -11.31 -8.59
C ALA A 396 22.83 -10.57 -8.17
N MET A 397 22.25 -9.77 -9.07
CA MET A 397 21.06 -8.96 -8.78
C MET A 397 19.85 -9.86 -8.52
N LYS A 398 19.63 -10.84 -9.39
CA LYS A 398 18.56 -11.83 -9.24
C LYS A 398 18.71 -12.62 -7.94
N THR A 399 19.93 -13.07 -7.62
CA THR A 399 20.19 -13.84 -6.40
C THR A 399 19.99 -13.01 -5.14
N ARG A 400 20.37 -11.72 -5.15
CA ARG A 400 20.06 -10.79 -4.03
C ARG A 400 18.55 -10.60 -3.84
N LYS A 401 17.77 -10.46 -4.91
CA LYS A 401 16.30 -10.42 -4.84
C LYS A 401 15.71 -11.70 -4.24
N GLN A 402 16.22 -12.86 -4.64
CA GLN A 402 15.82 -14.17 -4.06
C GLN A 402 16.16 -14.26 -2.57
N LEU A 403 17.34 -13.76 -2.18
CA LEU A 403 17.79 -13.74 -0.79
C LEU A 403 16.94 -12.76 0.05
N CYS A 404 16.46 -11.67 -0.54
CA CYS A 404 15.50 -10.76 0.10
C CYS A 404 14.20 -11.48 0.48
N GLU A 405 13.63 -12.27 -0.43
CA GLU A 405 12.41 -13.05 -0.15
C GLU A 405 12.65 -14.06 1.00
N LEU A 406 13.78 -14.75 1.00
CA LEU A 406 14.17 -15.63 2.09
C LEU A 406 14.30 -14.86 3.42
N ARG A 407 14.95 -13.70 3.43
CA ARG A 407 15.10 -12.83 4.60
C ARG A 407 13.75 -12.42 5.18
N LEU A 408 12.82 -12.00 4.31
CA LEU A 408 11.48 -11.58 4.72
C LEU A 408 10.65 -12.73 5.29
N GLU A 409 10.76 -13.92 4.70
CA GLU A 409 10.07 -15.14 5.20
C GLU A 409 10.63 -15.57 6.55
N VAL A 410 11.94 -15.61 6.73
CA VAL A 410 12.58 -15.94 8.01
C VAL A 410 12.19 -14.91 9.07
N GLY A 411 12.21 -13.61 8.73
CA GLY A 411 11.76 -12.54 9.63
C GLY A 411 10.30 -12.68 10.05
N ARG A 412 9.43 -13.15 9.14
CA ARG A 412 8.02 -13.46 9.44
C ARG A 412 7.92 -14.65 10.41
N GLN A 413 8.65 -15.75 10.14
CA GLN A 413 8.61 -16.95 10.99
C GLN A 413 9.12 -16.69 12.41
N LEU A 414 10.12 -15.82 12.55
CA LEU A 414 10.70 -15.40 13.83
C LEU A 414 9.91 -14.28 14.53
N GLY A 415 8.81 -13.80 13.95
CA GLY A 415 7.99 -12.73 14.53
C GLY A 415 8.67 -11.35 14.55
N LEU A 416 9.70 -11.14 13.73
CA LEU A 416 10.48 -9.89 13.71
C LEU A 416 9.79 -8.75 12.96
N ARG A 417 8.76 -9.05 12.18
CA ARG A 417 7.98 -8.08 11.38
C ARG A 417 6.79 -7.55 12.18
N ASP A 418 7.03 -7.02 13.38
CA ASP A 418 6.00 -6.45 14.23
C ASP A 418 5.32 -5.25 13.55
N LYS A 419 3.99 -5.32 13.37
CA LYS A 419 3.19 -4.27 12.73
C LYS A 419 3.06 -2.99 13.57
N ASN A 420 3.42 -3.03 14.85
CA ASN A 420 3.43 -1.87 15.74
C ASN A 420 4.78 -1.14 15.82
N LYS A 421 5.81 -1.70 15.19
CA LYS A 421 7.12 -1.06 15.05
C LYS A 421 7.24 -0.43 13.66
N PHE A 422 7.81 0.77 13.61
CA PHE A 422 7.98 1.50 12.37
C PHE A 422 9.46 1.81 12.16
N ALA A 423 9.99 1.36 11.03
CA ALA A 423 11.33 1.66 10.56
C ALA A 423 11.20 2.44 9.25
N CYS A 424 11.53 3.73 9.32
CA CYS A 424 11.43 4.67 8.20
C CYS A 424 12.82 4.97 7.65
N LEU A 425 12.94 5.03 6.33
CA LEU A 425 14.15 5.45 5.65
C LEU A 425 13.83 6.14 4.32
N TRP A 426 14.81 6.85 3.80
CA TRP A 426 14.84 7.29 2.42
C TRP A 426 15.85 6.45 1.64
N VAL A 427 15.46 5.94 0.50
CA VAL A 427 16.35 5.37 -0.49
C VAL A 427 16.61 6.44 -1.54
N VAL A 428 17.89 6.69 -1.83
CA VAL A 428 18.36 7.77 -2.71
C VAL A 428 19.37 7.24 -3.73
N ASP A 429 19.78 8.09 -4.66
CA ASP A 429 20.82 7.78 -5.66
C ASP A 429 20.49 6.54 -6.49
N PHE A 430 19.26 6.47 -6.99
CA PHE A 430 18.81 5.43 -7.90
C PHE A 430 19.61 5.46 -9.21
N PRO A 431 19.77 4.32 -9.91
CA PRO A 431 20.19 4.37 -11.30
C PRO A 431 19.23 5.23 -12.14
N MET A 432 19.76 6.03 -13.04
CA MET A 432 18.95 6.85 -13.96
C MET A 432 18.22 5.99 -14.98
N PHE A 433 18.90 4.95 -15.43
CA PHE A 433 18.45 4.05 -16.49
C PHE A 433 18.52 2.61 -16.05
N GLU A 434 17.67 1.78 -16.65
CA GLU A 434 17.75 0.33 -16.61
C GLU A 434 17.71 -0.23 -18.03
N TRP A 435 18.40 -1.35 -18.25
CA TRP A 435 18.38 -2.04 -19.54
C TRP A 435 17.12 -2.90 -19.66
N SER A 436 16.34 -2.68 -20.70
CA SER A 436 15.21 -3.54 -21.05
C SER A 436 15.65 -4.58 -22.08
N GLU A 437 15.62 -5.86 -21.69
CA GLU A 437 15.87 -6.99 -22.61
C GLU A 437 14.78 -7.09 -23.69
N GLU A 438 13.55 -6.75 -23.34
CA GLU A 438 12.40 -6.79 -24.25
C GLU A 438 12.51 -5.72 -25.34
N GLU A 439 12.84 -4.49 -24.94
CA GLU A 439 12.96 -3.34 -25.84
C GLU A 439 14.35 -3.22 -26.49
N GLY A 440 15.37 -3.91 -25.94
CA GLY A 440 16.76 -3.84 -26.39
C GLY A 440 17.40 -2.46 -26.28
N ARG A 441 16.98 -1.66 -25.28
CA ARG A 441 17.44 -0.28 -25.05
C ARG A 441 17.39 0.11 -23.58
N LEU A 442 18.00 1.24 -23.25
CA LEU A 442 17.86 1.89 -21.96
C LEU A 442 16.45 2.47 -21.79
N MET A 443 15.88 2.24 -20.61
CA MET A 443 14.61 2.81 -20.15
C MET A 443 14.88 3.68 -18.93
N ALA A 444 14.07 4.72 -18.73
CA ALA A 444 14.15 5.49 -17.49
C ALA A 444 13.66 4.62 -16.32
N MET A 445 14.42 4.59 -15.23
CA MET A 445 14.03 3.81 -14.05
C MET A 445 12.81 4.42 -13.33
N HIS A 446 12.66 5.74 -13.35
CA HIS A 446 11.50 6.46 -12.82
C HIS A 446 10.64 7.01 -13.96
N HIS A 447 11.02 8.18 -14.49
CA HIS A 447 10.36 8.82 -15.64
C HIS A 447 11.34 9.73 -16.39
N PRO A 448 11.06 10.09 -17.66
CA PRO A 448 12.02 10.82 -18.50
C PRO A 448 12.30 12.27 -18.06
N PHE A 449 11.56 12.79 -17.09
CA PHE A 449 11.74 14.16 -16.56
C PHE A 449 12.60 14.22 -15.31
N THR A 450 13.09 13.07 -14.82
CA THR A 450 13.97 12.98 -13.65
C THR A 450 15.33 13.62 -13.97
N HIS A 451 15.82 14.47 -13.08
CA HIS A 451 17.14 15.09 -13.19
C HIS A 451 18.24 14.08 -12.83
N PRO A 452 19.32 13.94 -13.62
CA PRO A 452 20.50 13.20 -13.18
C PRO A 452 21.20 13.96 -12.02
N LYS A 453 22.02 13.27 -11.23
CA LYS A 453 22.92 13.97 -10.30
C LYS A 453 23.83 14.90 -11.08
N GLU A 454 24.07 16.12 -10.58
CA GLU A 454 24.88 17.14 -11.27
C GLU A 454 26.28 16.62 -11.63
N GLU A 455 26.91 15.90 -10.72
CA GLU A 455 28.24 15.32 -10.92
C GLU A 455 28.28 14.22 -12.00
N ASP A 456 27.13 13.60 -12.31
CA ASP A 456 27.01 12.50 -13.27
C ASP A 456 26.60 12.97 -14.67
N ILE A 457 26.22 14.24 -14.86
CA ILE A 457 25.81 14.80 -16.17
C ILE A 457 26.85 14.49 -17.26
N PRO A 458 28.17 14.62 -17.06
CA PRO A 458 29.16 14.28 -18.09
C PRO A 458 29.15 12.81 -18.52
N LEU A 459 28.65 11.90 -17.67
CA LEU A 459 28.53 10.47 -17.98
C LEU A 459 27.44 10.17 -19.00
N LEU A 460 26.48 11.08 -19.20
CA LEU A 460 25.43 10.91 -20.22
C LEU A 460 26.00 10.72 -21.63
N ASP A 461 27.20 11.26 -21.91
CA ASP A 461 27.87 11.13 -23.19
C ASP A 461 28.83 9.93 -23.29
N THR A 462 29.24 9.36 -22.15
CA THR A 462 30.32 8.35 -22.12
C THR A 462 29.85 7.00 -21.55
N ASP A 463 29.06 7.00 -20.50
CA ASP A 463 28.53 5.80 -19.84
C ASP A 463 27.16 6.10 -19.21
N PRO A 464 26.09 6.20 -20.01
CA PRO A 464 24.75 6.51 -19.48
C PRO A 464 24.26 5.52 -18.43
N ALA A 465 24.71 4.26 -18.47
CA ALA A 465 24.31 3.22 -17.53
C ALA A 465 24.82 3.47 -16.09
N ALA A 466 25.89 4.27 -15.94
CA ALA A 466 26.45 4.63 -14.64
C ALA A 466 25.83 5.89 -14.02
N VAL A 467 24.99 6.62 -14.76
CA VAL A 467 24.36 7.86 -14.29
C VAL A 467 23.36 7.57 -13.17
N ARG A 468 23.47 8.31 -12.07
CA ARG A 468 22.50 8.27 -10.98
C ARG A 468 21.43 9.34 -11.16
N ALA A 469 20.22 9.00 -10.78
CA ALA A 469 19.08 9.91 -10.71
C ALA A 469 19.08 10.72 -9.41
N ASP A 470 18.66 11.96 -9.47
CA ASP A 470 18.32 12.76 -8.31
C ASP A 470 16.90 12.44 -7.85
N ALA A 471 16.71 11.16 -7.47
CA ALA A 471 15.46 10.54 -7.08
C ALA A 471 15.54 10.00 -5.65
N TYR A 472 14.38 9.90 -5.02
CA TYR A 472 14.27 9.52 -3.61
C TYR A 472 12.92 8.85 -3.36
N ASP A 473 12.95 7.72 -2.62
CA ASP A 473 11.75 7.01 -2.18
C ASP A 473 11.71 6.93 -0.65
N MET A 474 10.56 7.24 -0.08
CA MET A 474 10.31 6.99 1.35
C MET A 474 9.82 5.57 1.52
N VAL A 475 10.51 4.84 2.38
CA VAL A 475 10.20 3.45 2.70
C VAL A 475 9.85 3.33 4.18
N VAL A 476 8.76 2.64 4.49
CA VAL A 476 8.34 2.32 5.84
C VAL A 476 8.05 0.83 5.92
N ASN A 477 8.75 0.12 6.81
CA ASN A 477 8.54 -1.31 7.06
C ASN A 477 8.63 -2.21 5.80
N GLY A 478 9.48 -1.86 4.86
CA GLY A 478 9.64 -2.62 3.61
C GLY A 478 8.61 -2.28 2.55
N VAL A 479 7.85 -1.20 2.72
CA VAL A 479 6.88 -0.69 1.76
C VAL A 479 7.31 0.70 1.30
N GLU A 480 7.46 0.91 0.02
CA GLU A 480 7.56 2.23 -0.59
C GLU A 480 6.22 2.94 -0.43
N VAL A 481 6.20 3.97 0.40
CA VAL A 481 4.99 4.75 0.68
C VAL A 481 4.87 6.00 -0.17
N GLY A 482 5.94 6.39 -0.83
CA GLY A 482 5.97 7.49 -1.78
C GLY A 482 7.35 7.69 -2.34
N GLY A 483 7.42 8.26 -3.53
CA GLY A 483 8.66 8.53 -4.23
C GLY A 483 8.57 9.76 -5.11
N GLY A 484 9.71 10.26 -5.50
CA GLY A 484 9.84 11.43 -6.34
C GLY A 484 11.26 11.71 -6.80
N SER A 485 11.43 12.86 -7.44
CA SER A 485 12.75 13.29 -7.93
C SER A 485 12.81 14.82 -8.05
N ILE A 486 14.00 15.34 -8.21
CA ILE A 486 14.21 16.64 -8.83
C ILE A 486 13.96 16.48 -10.33
N ARG A 487 13.40 17.52 -10.98
CA ARG A 487 13.00 17.48 -12.39
C ARG A 487 14.00 18.24 -13.26
N ILE A 488 14.16 17.76 -14.48
CA ILE A 488 14.87 18.53 -15.49
C ILE A 488 14.04 19.76 -15.81
N HIS A 489 14.64 20.94 -15.77
CA HIS A 489 14.05 22.21 -16.17
C HIS A 489 14.80 22.87 -17.33
N ASP A 490 15.97 22.34 -17.67
CA ASP A 490 16.75 22.75 -18.84
C ASP A 490 16.33 21.96 -20.10
N SER A 491 15.99 22.68 -21.15
CA SER A 491 15.47 22.09 -22.38
C SER A 491 16.52 21.31 -23.19
N GLN A 492 17.82 21.64 -23.05
CA GLN A 492 18.89 20.92 -23.75
C GLN A 492 19.18 19.59 -23.06
N LEU A 493 19.24 19.59 -21.74
CA LEU A 493 19.35 18.38 -20.93
C LEU A 493 18.16 17.46 -21.17
N GLN A 494 16.93 17.99 -21.22
CA GLN A 494 15.73 17.20 -21.51
C GLN A 494 15.77 16.56 -22.90
N ALA A 495 16.22 17.29 -23.92
CA ALA A 495 16.39 16.76 -25.27
C ALA A 495 17.42 15.61 -25.30
N LYS A 496 18.54 15.76 -24.57
CA LYS A 496 19.56 14.72 -24.43
C LYS A 496 19.02 13.46 -23.76
N MET A 497 18.21 13.62 -22.72
CA MET A 497 17.55 12.49 -22.06
C MET A 497 16.61 11.73 -22.99
N PHE A 498 15.81 12.42 -23.79
CA PHE A 498 14.96 11.78 -24.79
C PHE A 498 15.76 11.02 -25.86
N GLU A 499 16.89 11.58 -26.32
CA GLU A 499 17.79 10.91 -27.25
C GLU A 499 18.29 9.58 -26.69
N ILE A 500 18.79 9.56 -25.42
CA ILE A 500 19.29 8.34 -24.76
C ILE A 500 18.18 7.30 -24.61
N LEU A 501 16.95 7.74 -24.32
CA LEU A 501 15.77 6.88 -24.22
C LEU A 501 15.21 6.42 -25.59
N GLY A 502 15.85 6.80 -26.70
CA GLY A 502 15.49 6.37 -28.05
C GLY A 502 14.30 7.11 -28.66
N PHE A 503 13.93 8.28 -28.13
CA PHE A 503 12.94 9.14 -28.79
C PHE A 503 13.57 9.90 -29.94
N THR A 504 12.89 9.93 -31.09
CA THR A 504 13.24 10.92 -32.12
C THR A 504 12.75 12.30 -31.72
N PRO A 505 13.37 13.40 -32.22
CA PRO A 505 12.89 14.75 -31.88
C PRO A 505 11.41 14.97 -32.21
N GLU A 506 10.92 14.38 -33.32
CA GLU A 506 9.52 14.48 -33.75
C GLU A 506 8.61 13.78 -32.77
N ARG A 507 8.96 12.57 -32.33
CA ARG A 507 8.16 11.80 -31.34
C ARG A 507 8.18 12.47 -29.98
N ALA A 508 9.31 12.99 -29.52
CA ALA A 508 9.39 13.76 -28.28
C ALA A 508 8.52 15.03 -28.34
N GLN A 509 8.55 15.74 -29.49
CA GLN A 509 7.71 16.91 -29.70
C GLN A 509 6.21 16.56 -29.76
N GLU A 510 5.84 15.45 -30.36
CA GLU A 510 4.44 15.00 -30.42
C GLU A 510 3.89 14.66 -29.03
N GLN A 511 4.65 13.94 -28.22
CA GLN A 511 4.20 13.45 -26.91
C GLN A 511 4.37 14.48 -25.79
N PHE A 512 5.47 15.24 -25.77
CA PHE A 512 5.86 16.11 -24.68
C PHE A 512 6.09 17.57 -25.11
N GLY A 513 5.77 17.90 -26.37
CA GLY A 513 6.03 19.24 -26.92
C GLY A 513 5.38 20.37 -26.12
N PHE A 514 4.21 20.15 -25.55
CA PHE A 514 3.54 21.13 -24.70
C PHE A 514 4.39 21.49 -23.45
N LEU A 515 5.00 20.50 -22.80
CA LEU A 515 5.85 20.71 -21.63
C LEU A 515 7.21 21.31 -22.02
N MET A 516 7.85 20.77 -23.06
CA MET A 516 9.11 21.31 -23.60
C MET A 516 8.97 22.76 -24.06
N ASN A 517 7.82 23.11 -24.65
CA ASN A 517 7.53 24.48 -25.04
C ASN A 517 7.31 25.39 -23.83
N ALA A 518 6.63 24.90 -22.79
CA ALA A 518 6.45 25.65 -21.55
C ALA A 518 7.79 25.99 -20.88
N PHE A 519 8.75 25.08 -20.88
CA PHE A 519 10.09 25.31 -20.31
C PHE A 519 10.85 26.47 -20.98
N LYS A 520 10.57 26.75 -22.25
CA LYS A 520 11.17 27.90 -22.98
C LYS A 520 10.75 29.27 -22.41
N TYR A 521 9.68 29.30 -21.62
CA TYR A 521 9.19 30.52 -20.97
C TYR A 521 9.70 30.70 -19.52
N GLY A 522 10.68 29.90 -19.11
CA GLY A 522 11.34 30.03 -17.82
C GLY A 522 10.78 29.07 -16.78
N ALA A 523 11.12 27.78 -16.89
CA ALA A 523 10.83 26.80 -15.86
C ALA A 523 11.78 27.00 -14.67
N PRO A 524 11.29 27.11 -13.43
CA PRO A 524 12.14 27.14 -12.25
C PRO A 524 12.76 25.74 -11.99
N PRO A 525 13.89 25.63 -11.28
CA PRO A 525 14.28 24.39 -10.65
C PRO A 525 13.13 23.88 -9.78
N HIS A 526 12.71 22.63 -9.92
CA HIS A 526 11.58 22.11 -9.18
C HIS A 526 11.74 20.61 -8.93
N GLY A 527 11.02 20.13 -7.94
CA GLY A 527 10.98 18.74 -7.57
C GLY A 527 9.70 18.41 -6.80
N GLY A 528 9.42 17.15 -6.68
CA GLY A 528 8.19 16.73 -6.00
C GLY A 528 8.20 15.28 -5.62
N LEU A 529 7.08 14.87 -5.02
CA LEU A 529 6.88 13.55 -4.50
C LEU A 529 5.40 13.19 -4.58
N ALA A 530 5.10 11.92 -4.77
CA ALA A 530 3.76 11.39 -4.66
C ALA A 530 3.71 10.31 -3.59
N TYR A 531 2.80 10.47 -2.60
CA TYR A 531 2.52 9.44 -1.62
C TYR A 531 1.33 8.58 -2.04
N GLY A 532 1.47 7.27 -1.98
CA GLY A 532 0.36 6.34 -2.13
C GLY A 532 -0.54 6.38 -0.89
N LEU A 533 -1.64 7.15 -0.92
CA LEU A 533 -2.53 7.29 0.23
C LEU A 533 -3.08 5.95 0.70
N ASP A 534 -3.42 5.05 -0.21
CA ASP A 534 -3.93 3.72 0.12
C ASP A 534 -2.89 2.88 0.89
N ARG A 535 -1.61 2.96 0.50
CA ARG A 535 -0.50 2.29 1.19
C ARG A 535 -0.28 2.85 2.59
N TRP A 536 -0.33 4.18 2.76
CA TRP A 536 -0.22 4.82 4.06
C TRP A 536 -1.33 4.39 5.02
N VAL A 537 -2.58 4.39 4.55
CA VAL A 537 -3.74 3.95 5.36
C VAL A 537 -3.61 2.48 5.73
N SER A 538 -3.27 1.62 4.78
CA SER A 538 -3.06 0.19 5.00
C SER A 538 -1.97 -0.06 6.05
N LEU A 539 -0.82 0.61 5.94
CA LEU A 539 0.28 0.52 6.88
C LEU A 539 -0.15 0.95 8.30
N PHE A 540 -0.85 2.08 8.43
CA PHE A 540 -1.29 2.62 9.72
C PHE A 540 -2.39 1.76 10.35
N ALA A 541 -3.23 1.13 9.55
CA ALA A 541 -4.27 0.20 10.01
C ALA A 541 -3.73 -1.22 10.28
N GLY A 542 -2.47 -1.52 9.89
CA GLY A 542 -1.86 -2.84 10.02
C GLY A 542 -2.47 -3.89 9.09
N LEU A 543 -2.97 -3.47 7.91
CA LEU A 543 -3.61 -4.32 6.91
C LEU A 543 -2.56 -4.97 5.99
N ASP A 544 -2.90 -6.12 5.45
CA ASP A 544 -2.08 -6.83 4.47
C ASP A 544 -2.43 -6.45 3.02
N SER A 545 -3.62 -5.87 2.80
CA SER A 545 -4.09 -5.43 1.49
C SER A 545 -4.66 -4.01 1.53
N ILE A 546 -4.38 -3.21 0.50
CA ILE A 546 -4.97 -1.87 0.33
C ILE A 546 -6.47 -1.90 0.04
N ARG A 547 -7.03 -3.04 -0.40
CA ARG A 547 -8.48 -3.19 -0.65
C ARG A 547 -9.33 -2.93 0.59
N ASP A 548 -8.82 -3.24 1.77
CA ASP A 548 -9.53 -3.06 3.02
C ASP A 548 -9.62 -1.60 3.49
N CYS A 549 -8.86 -0.70 2.87
CA CYS A 549 -8.94 0.74 3.11
C CYS A 549 -9.56 1.54 1.95
N ILE A 550 -10.12 0.84 0.94
CA ILE A 550 -10.86 1.42 -0.19
C ILE A 550 -12.33 1.02 -0.05
N ALA A 551 -13.24 2.00 -0.21
CA ALA A 551 -14.67 1.74 -0.03
C ALA A 551 -15.20 0.68 -1.01
N PHE A 552 -14.89 0.83 -2.30
CA PHE A 552 -15.32 -0.05 -3.38
C PHE A 552 -14.11 -0.46 -4.25
N PRO A 553 -13.29 -1.44 -3.78
CA PRO A 553 -12.12 -1.89 -4.53
C PRO A 553 -12.52 -2.83 -5.68
N LYS A 554 -11.61 -2.99 -6.66
CA LYS A 554 -11.71 -4.06 -7.65
C LYS A 554 -11.18 -5.38 -7.07
N ASN A 555 -11.69 -6.51 -7.56
CA ASN A 555 -11.15 -7.83 -7.22
C ASN A 555 -9.82 -8.11 -7.94
N ASN A 556 -9.25 -9.30 -7.75
CA ASN A 556 -7.97 -9.69 -8.37
C ASN A 556 -8.00 -9.75 -9.92
N SER A 557 -9.20 -9.81 -10.50
CA SER A 557 -9.40 -9.78 -11.96
C SER A 557 -9.71 -8.37 -12.49
N GLY A 558 -9.53 -7.32 -11.68
CA GLY A 558 -9.81 -5.94 -12.05
C GLY A 558 -11.30 -5.59 -12.15
N ARG A 559 -12.20 -6.45 -11.64
CA ARG A 559 -13.65 -6.24 -11.73
C ARG A 559 -14.24 -5.68 -10.45
N ASP A 560 -15.20 -4.78 -10.61
CA ASP A 560 -16.16 -4.46 -9.58
C ASP A 560 -17.34 -5.44 -9.69
N VAL A 561 -17.36 -6.43 -8.81
CA VAL A 561 -18.39 -7.49 -8.84
C VAL A 561 -19.73 -7.05 -8.25
N MET A 562 -19.79 -5.90 -7.60
CA MET A 562 -21.03 -5.31 -7.09
C MET A 562 -21.75 -4.52 -8.19
N LEU A 563 -21.01 -3.72 -8.96
CA LEU A 563 -21.53 -2.90 -10.05
C LEU A 563 -21.50 -3.61 -11.42
N ASP A 564 -20.93 -4.82 -11.46
CA ASP A 564 -20.67 -5.58 -12.68
C ASP A 564 -19.88 -4.79 -13.74
N ALA A 565 -18.81 -4.10 -13.29
CA ALA A 565 -17.92 -3.32 -14.16
C ALA A 565 -16.55 -4.00 -14.30
N PRO A 566 -15.93 -3.98 -15.49
CA PRO A 566 -16.42 -3.41 -16.75
C PRO A 566 -17.56 -4.26 -17.36
N ALA A 567 -18.42 -3.59 -18.12
CA ALA A 567 -19.56 -4.20 -18.80
C ALA A 567 -19.56 -3.82 -20.28
N ALA A 568 -20.27 -4.61 -21.10
CA ALA A 568 -20.47 -4.29 -22.51
C ALA A 568 -21.33 -3.01 -22.65
N LEU A 569 -21.04 -2.24 -23.70
CA LEU A 569 -21.88 -1.11 -24.09
C LEU A 569 -23.00 -1.55 -25.04
N ASP A 570 -24.10 -0.85 -25.00
CA ASP A 570 -25.18 -1.03 -25.97
C ASP A 570 -24.73 -0.63 -27.38
N GLN A 571 -25.28 -1.28 -28.41
CA GLN A 571 -24.90 -1.01 -29.80
C GLN A 571 -25.13 0.47 -30.19
N SER A 572 -26.19 1.09 -29.70
CA SER A 572 -26.46 2.51 -29.94
C SER A 572 -25.37 3.42 -29.41
N GLN A 573 -24.76 3.09 -28.25
CA GLN A 573 -23.66 3.83 -27.69
C GLN A 573 -22.38 3.64 -28.52
N LEU A 574 -22.11 2.42 -28.98
CA LEU A 574 -20.99 2.13 -29.88
C LEU A 574 -21.13 2.89 -31.21
N ASP A 575 -22.34 2.92 -31.79
CA ASP A 575 -22.64 3.63 -33.03
C ASP A 575 -22.44 5.15 -32.87
N GLU A 576 -22.88 5.75 -31.75
CA GLU A 576 -22.65 7.17 -31.43
C GLU A 576 -21.16 7.52 -31.28
N LEU A 577 -20.38 6.59 -30.79
CA LEU A 577 -18.94 6.74 -30.62
C LEU A 577 -18.13 6.36 -31.86
N ASN A 578 -18.76 5.83 -32.90
CA ASN A 578 -18.12 5.27 -34.10
C ASN A 578 -17.12 4.14 -33.76
N LEU A 579 -17.47 3.27 -32.82
CA LEU A 579 -16.63 2.17 -32.35
C LEU A 579 -17.19 0.82 -32.78
N VAL A 580 -16.27 -0.08 -33.13
CA VAL A 580 -16.55 -1.49 -33.40
C VAL A 580 -15.74 -2.33 -32.43
N VAL A 581 -16.40 -3.25 -31.72
CA VAL A 581 -15.73 -4.20 -30.83
C VAL A 581 -15.40 -5.46 -31.62
N ASP A 582 -14.09 -5.72 -31.82
CA ASP A 582 -13.56 -6.92 -32.46
C ASP A 582 -12.84 -7.78 -31.42
N ILE A 583 -13.53 -8.78 -30.88
CA ILE A 583 -12.96 -9.73 -29.91
C ILE A 583 -12.26 -10.84 -30.68
N LYS A 584 -10.93 -10.83 -30.68
CA LYS A 584 -10.15 -11.96 -31.19
C LYS A 584 -10.22 -13.11 -30.18
N GLU A 585 -10.73 -14.25 -30.62
CA GLU A 585 -10.63 -15.47 -29.81
C GLU A 585 -9.16 -15.81 -29.61
N ASP A 586 -8.75 -15.94 -28.37
CA ASP A 586 -7.41 -16.44 -28.03
C ASP A 586 -7.24 -17.83 -28.64
N LYS A 587 -6.27 -17.97 -29.56
CA LYS A 587 -5.91 -19.23 -30.20
C LYS A 587 -5.05 -20.08 -29.28
#